data_bd7ecb873bd22c642b0273f2fb0f49e2
#
_entry.id   bd7ecb873bd22c642b0273f2fb0f49e2
#
_cell.length_a   1.000
_cell.length_b   1.000
_cell.length_c   1.000
_cell.angle_alpha   90.00
_cell.angle_beta   90.00
_cell.angle_gamma   90.00
#
_symmetry.space_group_name_H-M   'P 1'
#
loop_
_entity.id
_entity.type
_entity.pdbx_description
1 polymer ?
#
loop_
_entity_poly.entity_id
_entity_poly.type
_entity_poly.pdbx_seq_one_letter_code
_entity_poly.pdbx_strand_id
1 'polypeptide(L)'
;MAEAARTSYYDVLGVPPEADAKVIKDAYRRAARAAHPDLGGSAARFHDVAVAYETLSDPLRRERYDAETGRRRPAAPPAPGAAAGRPGAARAPQPTRTRVEDDEAARAPATYLPPFSPSSPPAVPLILAGKQLHGSPRQPGMFGRLNAGVRARIDGELRTAALLDRALLPTYPAARLVNGLEFDDRENTEAGHVLLAGYRMAVIDSFTAPPGTFSWDGRVLRQQGRPVDYRMGASVRVLQEMFPECNVAGWVLIHGAPDNPFAPVIDVPQGFDRSAPGLVQVVNAGTAVRTIRSFLASGPSPGVVQLPVLARLLAAAES
;
A
#
# COMPACT_ATOMS: atom_id res chain seq x y z
N MET A 1 -24.11 -30.83 15.85
CA MET A 1 -24.06 -29.52 15.23
C MET A 1 -22.70 -29.41 14.57
N ALA A 2 -22.62 -29.66 13.26
CA ALA A 2 -21.36 -29.64 12.54
C ALA A 2 -20.94 -28.16 12.37
N GLU A 3 -19.80 -27.79 12.98
CA GLU A 3 -19.11 -26.53 12.77
C GLU A 3 -18.71 -26.46 11.30
N ALA A 4 -19.27 -25.52 10.56
CA ALA A 4 -18.92 -25.29 9.15
C ALA A 4 -17.43 -24.98 9.11
N ALA A 5 -16.63 -25.88 8.57
CA ALA A 5 -15.19 -25.72 8.40
C ALA A 5 -14.95 -24.43 7.58
N ARG A 6 -14.46 -23.38 8.23
CA ARG A 6 -14.09 -22.12 7.55
C ARG A 6 -13.02 -22.44 6.52
N THR A 7 -13.35 -22.30 5.25
CA THR A 7 -12.42 -22.47 4.13
C THR A 7 -11.21 -21.56 4.36
N SER A 8 -10.01 -22.14 4.45
CA SER A 8 -8.80 -21.34 4.68
C SER A 8 -8.35 -20.64 3.40
N TYR A 9 -7.53 -19.61 3.52
CA TYR A 9 -6.94 -18.93 2.37
C TYR A 9 -6.07 -19.86 1.52
N TYR A 10 -5.45 -20.87 2.13
CA TYR A 10 -4.75 -21.92 1.40
C TYR A 10 -5.70 -22.77 0.55
N ASP A 11 -6.87 -23.11 1.10
CA ASP A 11 -7.91 -23.87 0.37
C ASP A 11 -8.50 -23.03 -0.77
N VAL A 12 -8.71 -21.72 -0.54
CA VAL A 12 -9.20 -20.77 -1.58
C VAL A 12 -8.25 -20.74 -2.78
N LEU A 13 -6.93 -20.74 -2.55
CA LEU A 13 -5.92 -20.77 -3.62
C LEU A 13 -5.62 -22.19 -4.12
N GLY A 14 -6.07 -23.24 -3.41
CA GLY A 14 -5.76 -24.63 -3.73
C GLY A 14 -4.27 -24.97 -3.58
N VAL A 15 -3.64 -24.47 -2.51
CA VAL A 15 -2.23 -24.72 -2.18
C VAL A 15 -2.08 -25.26 -0.77
N PRO A 16 -1.04 -26.06 -0.50
CA PRO A 16 -0.76 -26.51 0.85
C PRO A 16 -0.21 -25.37 1.74
N PRO A 17 -0.37 -25.45 3.08
CA PRO A 17 0.13 -24.40 3.99
C PRO A 17 1.65 -24.18 3.93
N GLU A 18 2.41 -25.13 3.42
CA GLU A 18 3.86 -25.07 3.25
C GLU A 18 4.29 -24.43 1.92
N ALA A 19 3.34 -24.09 1.05
CA ALA A 19 3.62 -23.52 -0.27
C ALA A 19 4.54 -22.31 -0.19
N ASP A 20 5.52 -22.25 -1.08
CA ASP A 20 6.39 -21.08 -1.22
C ASP A 20 5.69 -19.91 -1.93
N ALA A 21 6.31 -18.73 -1.92
CA ALA A 21 5.74 -17.53 -2.52
C ALA A 21 5.47 -17.68 -4.03
N LYS A 22 6.27 -18.48 -4.73
CA LYS A 22 6.10 -18.75 -6.16
C LYS A 22 4.87 -19.60 -6.41
N VAL A 23 4.70 -20.68 -5.65
CA VAL A 23 3.53 -21.58 -5.73
C VAL A 23 2.25 -20.81 -5.43
N ILE A 24 2.25 -19.96 -4.40
CA ILE A 24 1.11 -19.08 -4.04
C ILE A 24 0.78 -18.14 -5.19
N LYS A 25 1.77 -17.48 -5.80
CA LYS A 25 1.57 -16.57 -6.92
C LYS A 25 1.01 -17.27 -8.17
N ASP A 26 1.54 -18.45 -8.50
CA ASP A 26 1.08 -19.22 -9.65
C ASP A 26 -0.33 -19.79 -9.45
N ALA A 27 -0.66 -20.19 -8.22
CA ALA A 27 -2.00 -20.62 -7.83
C ALA A 27 -3.01 -19.46 -7.92
N TYR A 28 -2.63 -18.29 -7.42
CA TYR A 28 -3.45 -17.08 -7.57
C TYR A 28 -3.77 -16.79 -9.03
N ARG A 29 -2.79 -16.79 -9.93
CA ARG A 29 -3.00 -16.52 -11.36
C ARG A 29 -4.01 -17.48 -12.00
N ARG A 30 -3.94 -18.77 -11.65
CA ARG A 30 -4.91 -19.79 -12.12
C ARG A 30 -6.29 -19.56 -11.54
N ALA A 31 -6.38 -19.36 -10.21
CA ALA A 31 -7.63 -19.16 -9.50
C ALA A 31 -8.33 -17.86 -9.91
N ALA A 32 -7.59 -16.76 -10.06
CA ALA A 32 -8.11 -15.47 -10.50
C ALA A 32 -8.67 -15.54 -11.93
N ARG A 33 -7.97 -16.23 -12.85
CA ARG A 33 -8.49 -16.45 -14.21
C ARG A 33 -9.76 -17.29 -14.21
N ALA A 34 -9.82 -18.36 -13.41
CA ALA A 34 -11.01 -19.22 -13.30
C ALA A 34 -12.20 -18.53 -12.61
N ALA A 35 -11.92 -17.57 -11.70
CA ALA A 35 -12.94 -16.81 -10.99
C ALA A 35 -13.34 -15.51 -11.72
N HIS A 36 -12.68 -15.18 -12.84
CA HIS A 36 -12.91 -13.91 -13.54
C HIS A 36 -14.34 -13.83 -14.09
N PRO A 37 -15.10 -12.75 -13.81
CA PRO A 37 -16.49 -12.61 -14.25
C PRO A 37 -16.66 -12.75 -15.77
N ASP A 38 -15.75 -12.19 -16.56
CA ASP A 38 -15.79 -12.24 -18.03
C ASP A 38 -15.55 -13.65 -18.61
N LEU A 39 -15.02 -14.57 -17.81
CA LEU A 39 -14.78 -15.96 -18.17
C LEU A 39 -15.77 -16.94 -17.54
N GLY A 40 -16.90 -16.41 -17.03
CA GLY A 40 -17.97 -17.21 -16.41
C GLY A 40 -17.77 -17.46 -14.91
N GLY A 41 -16.80 -16.82 -14.27
CA GLY A 41 -16.60 -16.83 -12.82
C GLY A 41 -17.54 -15.86 -12.08
N SER A 42 -17.45 -15.82 -10.75
CA SER A 42 -18.23 -14.90 -9.93
C SER A 42 -17.34 -13.84 -9.28
N ALA A 43 -17.85 -12.60 -9.16
CA ALA A 43 -17.18 -11.51 -8.48
C ALA A 43 -16.84 -11.84 -7.02
N ALA A 44 -17.73 -12.55 -6.31
CA ALA A 44 -17.49 -12.99 -4.94
C ALA A 44 -16.30 -13.95 -4.86
N ARG A 45 -16.25 -14.96 -5.71
CA ARG A 45 -15.12 -15.91 -5.74
C ARG A 45 -13.82 -15.25 -6.17
N PHE A 46 -13.86 -14.30 -7.09
CA PHE A 46 -12.68 -13.52 -7.46
C PHE A 46 -12.16 -12.69 -6.28
N HIS A 47 -13.08 -12.09 -5.52
CA HIS A 47 -12.74 -11.37 -4.28
C HIS A 47 -12.05 -12.28 -3.25
N ASP A 48 -12.61 -13.46 -2.96
CA ASP A 48 -12.03 -14.42 -2.02
C ASP A 48 -10.61 -14.85 -2.43
N VAL A 49 -10.40 -15.08 -3.72
CA VAL A 49 -9.10 -15.42 -4.30
C VAL A 49 -8.10 -14.27 -4.14
N ALA A 50 -8.55 -13.02 -4.34
CA ALA A 50 -7.69 -11.83 -4.19
C ALA A 50 -7.29 -11.62 -2.73
N VAL A 51 -8.22 -11.72 -1.79
CA VAL A 51 -7.97 -11.60 -0.33
C VAL A 51 -7.02 -12.70 0.15
N ALA A 52 -7.25 -13.95 -0.29
CA ALA A 52 -6.37 -15.06 0.04
C ALA A 52 -4.93 -14.83 -0.44
N TYR A 53 -4.76 -14.34 -1.67
CA TYR A 53 -3.44 -14.02 -2.20
C TYR A 53 -2.79 -12.85 -1.45
N GLU A 54 -3.53 -11.78 -1.19
CA GLU A 54 -3.03 -10.60 -0.47
C GLU A 54 -2.52 -10.96 0.93
N THR A 55 -3.19 -11.91 1.60
CA THR A 55 -2.77 -12.39 2.91
C THR A 55 -1.56 -13.31 2.84
N LEU A 56 -1.56 -14.27 1.90
CA LEU A 56 -0.53 -15.31 1.84
C LEU A 56 0.74 -14.89 1.08
N SER A 57 0.69 -13.87 0.23
CA SER A 57 1.85 -13.37 -0.50
C SER A 57 2.77 -12.49 0.34
N ASP A 58 2.26 -11.88 1.40
CA ASP A 58 3.02 -11.08 2.35
C ASP A 58 3.44 -11.95 3.54
N PRO A 59 4.76 -12.12 3.82
CA PRO A 59 5.24 -13.00 4.89
C PRO A 59 4.69 -12.65 6.27
N LEU A 60 4.57 -11.36 6.61
CA LEU A 60 4.08 -10.94 7.92
C LEU A 60 2.58 -11.15 8.09
N ARG A 61 1.79 -10.90 7.04
CA ARG A 61 0.36 -11.18 7.03
C ARG A 61 0.10 -12.68 7.11
N ARG A 62 0.86 -13.47 6.37
CA ARG A 62 0.78 -14.92 6.38
C ARG A 62 1.11 -15.47 7.77
N GLU A 63 2.20 -15.00 8.39
CA GLU A 63 2.58 -15.43 9.75
C GLU A 63 1.48 -15.09 10.77
N ARG A 64 0.90 -13.88 10.69
CA ARG A 64 -0.22 -13.46 11.54
C ARG A 64 -1.45 -14.34 11.33
N TYR A 65 -1.82 -14.56 10.08
CA TYR A 65 -2.93 -15.44 9.70
C TYR A 65 -2.72 -16.88 10.20
N ASP A 66 -1.51 -17.42 10.05
CA ASP A 66 -1.15 -18.75 10.52
C ASP A 66 -1.23 -18.84 12.06
N ALA A 67 -0.81 -17.79 12.77
CA ALA A 67 -0.93 -17.69 14.22
C ALA A 67 -2.39 -17.62 14.69
N GLU A 68 -3.23 -16.83 14.04
CA GLU A 68 -4.66 -16.69 14.35
C GLU A 68 -5.47 -17.96 14.06
N THR A 69 -5.09 -18.70 13.01
CA THR A 69 -5.77 -19.95 12.62
C THR A 69 -5.20 -21.20 13.31
N GLY A 70 -4.26 -21.04 14.25
CA GLY A 70 -3.62 -22.14 14.98
C GLY A 70 -2.67 -22.99 14.13
N ARG A 71 -2.37 -22.56 12.91
CA ARG A 71 -1.46 -23.24 11.97
C ARG A 71 -0.03 -22.73 12.14
N ARG A 72 0.60 -23.13 13.24
CA ARG A 72 2.03 -22.84 13.46
C ARG A 72 2.84 -23.64 12.45
N ARG A 73 3.49 -22.96 11.48
CA ARG A 73 4.45 -23.59 10.57
C ARG A 73 5.56 -24.26 11.38
N PRO A 74 5.89 -25.55 11.16
CA PRO A 74 7.10 -26.13 11.73
C PRO A 74 8.29 -25.31 11.24
N ALA A 75 9.17 -24.90 12.15
CA ALA A 75 10.42 -24.24 11.78
C ALA A 75 11.16 -25.14 10.79
N ALA A 76 11.54 -24.58 9.63
CA ALA A 76 12.34 -25.31 8.65
C ALA A 76 13.62 -25.80 9.33
N PRO A 77 14.00 -27.10 9.18
CA PRO A 77 15.23 -27.60 9.76
C PRO A 77 16.41 -26.83 9.19
N PRO A 78 17.45 -26.52 10.00
CA PRO A 78 18.64 -25.86 9.51
C PRO A 78 19.29 -26.75 8.43
N ALA A 79 19.58 -26.17 7.28
CA ALA A 79 20.28 -26.87 6.19
C ALA A 79 21.62 -27.43 6.67
N PRO A 80 21.95 -28.69 6.38
CA PRO A 80 23.25 -29.27 6.78
C PRO A 80 24.38 -28.56 6.04
N GLY A 81 25.43 -28.28 6.79
CA GLY A 81 26.61 -27.51 6.53
C GLY A 81 27.10 -27.49 5.07
N ALA A 82 27.24 -26.31 4.52
CA ALA A 82 28.00 -26.05 3.32
C ALA A 82 29.46 -25.80 3.70
N ALA A 83 30.32 -26.73 3.35
CA ALA A 83 31.76 -26.63 3.39
C ALA A 83 32.25 -25.48 2.48
N ALA A 84 33.31 -24.82 2.93
CA ALA A 84 34.00 -23.72 2.27
C ALA A 84 34.38 -24.01 0.82
N GLY A 85 33.85 -23.26 -0.11
CA GLY A 85 34.25 -23.23 -1.53
C GLY A 85 34.30 -21.79 -2.02
N ARG A 86 35.41 -21.43 -2.66
CA ARG A 86 35.89 -20.13 -3.16
C ARG A 86 34.84 -19.23 -3.81
N PRO A 87 35.01 -17.86 -3.79
CA PRO A 87 34.08 -16.91 -4.35
C PRO A 87 34.18 -16.86 -5.88
N GLY A 88 33.29 -17.55 -6.52
CA GLY A 88 32.94 -17.30 -7.92
C GLY A 88 31.77 -16.33 -7.93
N ALA A 89 31.87 -15.24 -8.72
CA ALA A 89 30.86 -14.21 -8.84
C ALA A 89 29.48 -14.81 -9.14
N ALA A 90 28.68 -14.98 -8.12
CA ALA A 90 27.28 -15.34 -8.26
C ALA A 90 26.52 -14.11 -8.78
N ARG A 91 26.16 -14.16 -10.06
CA ARG A 91 25.25 -13.22 -10.71
C ARG A 91 23.94 -13.26 -9.95
N ALA A 92 23.60 -12.15 -9.27
CA ALA A 92 22.36 -12.02 -8.54
C ALA A 92 21.16 -12.40 -9.43
N PRO A 93 20.16 -13.12 -8.93
CA PRO A 93 18.96 -13.44 -9.70
C PRO A 93 18.29 -12.13 -10.09
N GLN A 94 18.14 -11.92 -11.41
CA GLN A 94 17.52 -10.72 -11.95
C GLN A 94 16.00 -10.77 -11.68
N PRO A 95 15.41 -9.84 -10.94
CA PRO A 95 13.97 -9.76 -10.69
C PRO A 95 13.24 -9.01 -11.83
N THR A 96 13.63 -9.21 -13.09
CA THR A 96 13.28 -8.30 -14.18
C THR A 96 11.96 -8.58 -14.86
N ARG A 97 11.41 -9.79 -14.81
CA ARG A 97 10.16 -10.10 -15.55
C ARG A 97 8.88 -9.74 -14.79
N THR A 98 8.81 -9.95 -13.49
CA THR A 98 7.61 -9.66 -12.67
C THR A 98 7.34 -8.16 -12.52
N ARG A 99 8.38 -7.34 -12.44
CA ARG A 99 8.25 -5.88 -12.28
C ARG A 99 7.76 -5.18 -13.54
N VAL A 100 8.09 -5.71 -14.71
CA VAL A 100 7.63 -5.18 -16.01
C VAL A 100 6.15 -5.48 -16.22
N GLU A 101 5.68 -6.69 -15.89
CA GLU A 101 4.27 -7.08 -16.00
C GLU A 101 3.38 -6.28 -15.03
N ASP A 102 3.82 -6.09 -13.79
CA ASP A 102 3.08 -5.30 -12.79
C ASP A 102 2.99 -3.81 -13.20
N ASP A 103 4.04 -3.28 -13.81
CA ASP A 103 4.08 -1.89 -14.30
C ASP A 103 3.23 -1.70 -15.56
N GLU A 104 3.13 -2.70 -16.43
CA GLU A 104 2.25 -2.72 -17.59
C GLU A 104 0.77 -2.80 -17.18
N ALA A 105 0.43 -3.67 -16.24
CA ALA A 105 -0.92 -3.76 -15.68
C ALA A 105 -1.36 -2.45 -14.98
N ALA A 106 -0.43 -1.76 -14.32
CA ALA A 106 -0.71 -0.45 -13.71
C ALA A 106 -0.95 0.67 -14.72
N ARG A 107 -0.44 0.55 -15.96
CA ARG A 107 -0.65 1.52 -17.06
C ARG A 107 -1.89 1.24 -17.88
N ALA A 108 -2.49 0.06 -17.76
CA ALA A 108 -3.69 -0.31 -18.48
C ALA A 108 -4.87 0.60 -18.10
N PRO A 109 -5.87 0.77 -18.97
CA PRO A 109 -7.10 1.45 -18.62
C PRO A 109 -7.73 0.86 -17.36
N ALA A 110 -8.30 1.73 -16.52
CA ALA A 110 -8.91 1.30 -15.25
C ALA A 110 -10.12 0.38 -15.51
N THR A 111 -10.13 -0.75 -14.81
CA THR A 111 -11.28 -1.67 -14.75
C THR A 111 -11.99 -1.47 -13.43
N TYR A 112 -13.33 -1.47 -13.42
CA TYR A 112 -14.14 -1.26 -12.22
C TYR A 112 -14.69 -2.57 -11.69
N LEU A 113 -14.61 -2.77 -10.38
CA LEU A 113 -15.15 -3.97 -9.74
C LEU A 113 -16.06 -3.59 -8.54
N PRO A 114 -17.35 -4.06 -8.50
CA PRO A 114 -18.06 -4.75 -9.57
C PRO A 114 -18.21 -3.87 -10.82
N PRO A 115 -18.38 -4.47 -12.01
CA PRO A 115 -18.58 -3.70 -13.23
C PRO A 115 -19.89 -2.91 -13.15
N PHE A 116 -19.92 -1.75 -13.80
CA PHE A 116 -21.15 -0.97 -13.91
C PHE A 116 -22.20 -1.77 -14.67
N SER A 117 -23.40 -1.88 -14.08
CA SER A 117 -24.55 -2.58 -14.67
C SER A 117 -25.79 -1.70 -14.57
N PRO A 118 -26.62 -1.63 -15.63
CA PRO A 118 -27.90 -0.92 -15.56
C PRO A 118 -28.87 -1.49 -14.52
N SER A 119 -28.71 -2.78 -14.17
CA SER A 119 -29.59 -3.50 -13.25
C SER A 119 -29.17 -3.37 -11.77
N SER A 120 -27.99 -2.80 -11.49
CA SER A 120 -27.50 -2.64 -10.11
C SER A 120 -26.82 -1.28 -9.98
N PRO A 121 -27.35 -0.37 -9.13
CA PRO A 121 -26.72 0.92 -8.91
C PRO A 121 -25.31 0.70 -8.33
N PRO A 122 -24.29 1.38 -8.85
CA PRO A 122 -22.93 1.25 -8.34
C PRO A 122 -22.82 1.87 -6.94
N ALA A 123 -21.89 1.34 -6.12
CA ALA A 123 -21.57 1.87 -4.80
C ALA A 123 -21.05 3.32 -4.84
N VAL A 124 -20.48 3.72 -5.99
CA VAL A 124 -20.00 5.09 -6.27
C VAL A 124 -20.55 5.53 -7.60
N PRO A 125 -21.14 6.73 -7.73
CA PRO A 125 -21.54 7.28 -9.02
C PRO A 125 -20.40 7.27 -10.03
N LEU A 126 -20.70 6.95 -11.30
CA LEU A 126 -19.68 6.81 -12.36
C LEU A 126 -18.77 8.08 -12.48
N ILE A 127 -19.37 9.25 -12.33
CA ILE A 127 -18.65 10.53 -12.39
C ILE A 127 -17.58 10.61 -11.28
N LEU A 128 -17.90 10.17 -10.06
CA LEU A 128 -16.96 10.13 -8.94
C LEU A 128 -15.95 9.00 -9.11
N ALA A 129 -16.41 7.79 -9.47
CA ALA A 129 -15.52 6.66 -9.69
C ALA A 129 -14.49 6.92 -10.82
N GLY A 130 -14.86 7.70 -11.84
CA GLY A 130 -13.99 8.10 -12.94
C GLY A 130 -12.93 9.13 -12.56
N LYS A 131 -13.17 9.95 -11.53
CA LYS A 131 -12.17 10.92 -11.05
C LYS A 131 -11.02 10.19 -10.34
N GLN A 132 -9.80 10.61 -10.62
CA GLN A 132 -8.62 10.10 -9.92
C GLN A 132 -8.29 10.87 -8.64
N LEU A 133 -8.74 12.12 -8.54
CA LEU A 133 -8.48 13.04 -7.42
C LEU A 133 -9.78 13.38 -6.70
N HIS A 134 -9.82 13.15 -5.38
CA HIS A 134 -10.94 13.45 -4.49
C HIS A 134 -10.46 14.25 -3.29
N GLY A 135 -11.34 15.10 -2.77
CA GLY A 135 -11.03 15.96 -1.64
C GLY A 135 -9.97 17.02 -1.95
N SER A 136 -9.59 17.75 -0.93
CA SER A 136 -8.56 18.78 -0.98
C SER A 136 -7.60 18.62 0.19
N PRO A 137 -6.32 18.94 0.03
CA PRO A 137 -5.41 19.04 1.17
C PRO A 137 -5.99 19.98 2.23
N ARG A 138 -5.75 19.68 3.48
CA ARG A 138 -6.29 20.45 4.60
C ARG A 138 -5.84 21.89 4.53
N GLN A 139 -6.74 22.78 4.94
CA GLN A 139 -6.44 24.20 5.06
C GLN A 139 -6.35 24.58 6.55
N PRO A 140 -5.32 25.34 6.96
CA PRO A 140 -5.19 25.74 8.36
C PRO A 140 -6.30 26.68 8.77
N GLY A 141 -6.86 26.47 9.94
CA GLY A 141 -7.62 27.49 10.63
C GLY A 141 -6.75 28.73 10.92
N MET A 142 -7.40 29.85 11.24
CA MET A 142 -6.72 31.15 11.43
C MET A 142 -5.55 31.08 12.44
N PHE A 143 -5.68 30.33 13.52
CA PHE A 143 -4.63 30.15 14.54
C PHE A 143 -3.54 29.15 14.15
N GLY A 144 -3.87 28.15 13.32
CA GLY A 144 -2.90 27.17 12.83
C GLY A 144 -1.81 27.80 11.95
N ARG A 145 -2.12 28.90 11.28
CA ARG A 145 -1.16 29.66 10.46
C ARG A 145 0.01 30.27 11.23
N LEU A 146 -0.13 30.43 12.54
CA LEU A 146 0.92 31.00 13.41
C LEU A 146 1.93 29.91 13.85
N ASN A 147 1.56 28.64 13.80
CA ASN A 147 2.45 27.55 14.18
C ASN A 147 3.32 27.09 13.00
N ALA A 148 4.63 27.15 13.16
CA ALA A 148 5.59 26.79 12.11
C ALA A 148 5.48 25.31 11.70
N GLY A 149 5.23 24.38 12.65
CA GLY A 149 5.04 22.97 12.40
C GLY A 149 3.78 22.69 11.58
N VAL A 150 2.67 23.36 11.93
CA VAL A 150 1.41 23.26 11.18
C VAL A 150 1.60 23.77 9.74
N ARG A 151 2.27 24.91 9.57
CA ARG A 151 2.58 25.41 8.20
C ARG A 151 3.43 24.45 7.41
N ALA A 152 4.46 23.87 8.03
CA ALA A 152 5.33 22.91 7.37
C ALA A 152 4.54 21.67 6.87
N ARG A 153 3.58 21.18 7.65
CA ARG A 153 2.70 20.06 7.25
C ARG A 153 1.80 20.45 6.08
N ILE A 154 1.13 21.58 6.17
CA ILE A 154 0.23 22.06 5.11
C ILE A 154 0.98 22.30 3.80
N ASP A 155 2.13 22.98 3.84
CA ASP A 155 2.96 23.15 2.67
C ASP A 155 3.43 21.82 2.10
N GLY A 156 3.74 20.84 2.96
CA GLY A 156 4.06 19.48 2.58
C GLY A 156 2.90 18.79 1.87
N GLU A 157 1.69 18.83 2.44
CA GLU A 157 0.49 18.23 1.86
C GLU A 157 0.16 18.84 0.48
N LEU A 158 0.21 20.16 0.34
CA LEU A 158 0.00 20.84 -0.94
C LEU A 158 1.00 20.40 -2.01
N ARG A 159 2.29 20.31 -1.64
CA ARG A 159 3.35 19.85 -2.56
C ARG A 159 3.18 18.38 -2.91
N THR A 160 2.78 17.55 -1.96
CA THR A 160 2.54 16.12 -2.17
C THR A 160 1.35 15.89 -3.08
N ALA A 161 0.23 16.55 -2.85
CA ALA A 161 -0.93 16.48 -3.75
C ALA A 161 -0.56 16.85 -5.18
N ALA A 162 0.14 17.97 -5.37
CA ALA A 162 0.60 18.42 -6.69
C ALA A 162 1.63 17.45 -7.33
N LEU A 163 2.49 16.81 -6.53
CA LEU A 163 3.45 15.82 -7.02
C LEU A 163 2.73 14.56 -7.51
N LEU A 164 1.80 14.03 -6.71
CA LEU A 164 1.05 12.83 -7.04
C LEU A 164 0.14 13.04 -8.24
N ASP A 165 -0.57 14.16 -8.30
CA ASP A 165 -1.45 14.53 -9.41
C ASP A 165 -0.67 14.63 -10.73
N ARG A 166 0.53 15.23 -10.72
CA ARG A 166 1.33 15.46 -11.92
C ARG A 166 2.14 14.25 -12.36
N ALA A 167 2.70 13.48 -11.42
CA ALA A 167 3.71 12.46 -11.72
C ALA A 167 3.22 11.01 -11.56
N LEU A 168 2.17 10.74 -10.75
CA LEU A 168 1.67 9.41 -10.53
C LEU A 168 0.35 9.15 -11.26
N LEU A 169 -0.66 9.97 -11.01
CA LEU A 169 -2.02 9.73 -11.52
C LEU A 169 -2.10 9.59 -13.05
N PRO A 170 -1.43 10.43 -13.88
CA PRO A 170 -1.51 10.31 -15.33
C PRO A 170 -0.92 8.99 -15.86
N THR A 171 -0.01 8.38 -15.10
CA THR A 171 0.68 7.15 -15.48
C THR A 171 0.08 5.91 -14.82
N TYR A 172 -0.98 6.07 -14.03
CA TYR A 172 -1.63 4.99 -13.28
C TYR A 172 -3.16 5.19 -13.28
N PRO A 173 -3.87 4.82 -14.36
CA PRO A 173 -5.30 5.11 -14.54
C PRO A 173 -6.22 4.56 -13.44
N ALA A 174 -5.87 3.43 -12.83
CA ALA A 174 -6.66 2.83 -11.75
C ALA A 174 -6.43 3.48 -10.36
N ALA A 175 -5.38 4.28 -10.18
CA ALA A 175 -5.13 4.92 -8.90
C ALA A 175 -6.19 5.99 -8.58
N ARG A 176 -6.63 6.01 -7.31
CA ARG A 176 -7.53 7.01 -6.75
C ARG A 176 -6.86 7.68 -5.56
N LEU A 177 -6.68 8.99 -5.65
CA LEU A 177 -6.11 9.81 -4.59
C LEU A 177 -7.24 10.50 -3.84
N VAL A 178 -7.32 10.27 -2.54
CA VAL A 178 -8.25 10.95 -1.63
C VAL A 178 -7.43 11.77 -0.64
N ASN A 179 -7.74 13.05 -0.53
CA ASN A 179 -7.03 14.01 0.31
C ASN A 179 -7.85 14.40 1.53
N GLY A 180 -7.17 14.73 2.63
CA GLY A 180 -7.75 15.37 3.78
C GLY A 180 -8.70 14.48 4.58
N LEU A 181 -8.33 13.21 4.82
CA LEU A 181 -9.15 12.29 5.61
C LEU A 181 -8.98 12.57 7.11
N GLU A 182 -10.11 12.59 7.81
CA GLU A 182 -10.20 12.64 9.27
C GLU A 182 -11.01 11.42 9.73
N PHE A 183 -10.54 10.74 10.78
CA PHE A 183 -11.22 9.56 11.29
C PHE A 183 -11.82 9.89 12.66
N ASP A 184 -13.10 9.55 12.81
CA ASP A 184 -13.81 9.69 14.11
C ASP A 184 -13.39 8.54 15.04
N ASP A 185 -12.13 8.58 15.45
CA ASP A 185 -11.57 7.68 16.44
C ASP A 185 -11.18 8.45 17.71
N ARG A 186 -10.83 7.72 18.79
CA ARG A 186 -10.48 8.35 20.08
C ARG A 186 -9.25 9.27 20.02
N GLU A 187 -8.42 9.10 18.99
CA GLU A 187 -7.16 9.83 18.82
C GLU A 187 -7.29 10.97 17.79
N ASN A 188 -8.48 11.16 17.18
CA ASN A 188 -8.70 12.07 16.06
C ASN A 188 -7.60 11.87 15.00
N THR A 189 -7.47 10.64 14.56
CA THR A 189 -6.45 10.23 13.57
C THR A 189 -6.74 10.90 12.24
N GLU A 190 -5.71 11.32 11.57
CA GLU A 190 -5.79 12.03 10.30
C GLU A 190 -4.88 11.37 9.27
N ALA A 191 -5.24 11.46 7.99
CA ALA A 191 -4.36 11.11 6.88
C ALA A 191 -4.38 12.22 5.82
N GLY A 192 -3.21 12.79 5.52
CA GLY A 192 -3.12 13.84 4.52
C GLY A 192 -3.55 13.37 3.13
N HIS A 193 -3.10 12.18 2.75
CA HIS A 193 -3.42 11.58 1.46
C HIS A 193 -3.53 10.06 1.57
N VAL A 194 -4.48 9.48 0.84
CA VAL A 194 -4.60 8.03 0.65
C VAL A 194 -4.69 7.72 -0.83
N LEU A 195 -3.79 6.87 -1.33
CA LEU A 195 -3.83 6.33 -2.68
C LEU A 195 -4.33 4.90 -2.66
N LEU A 196 -5.39 4.63 -3.41
CA LEU A 196 -5.98 3.31 -3.59
C LEU A 196 -5.75 2.82 -5.02
N ALA A 197 -5.26 1.58 -5.20
CA ALA A 197 -5.24 0.86 -6.46
C ALA A 197 -5.36 -0.65 -6.22
N GLY A 198 -6.33 -1.30 -6.84
CA GLY A 198 -6.67 -2.69 -6.52
C GLY A 198 -6.99 -2.86 -5.04
N TYR A 199 -6.25 -3.75 -4.39
CA TYR A 199 -6.32 -4.01 -2.94
C TYR A 199 -5.14 -3.40 -2.17
N ARG A 200 -4.46 -2.43 -2.75
CA ARG A 200 -3.36 -1.72 -2.10
C ARG A 200 -3.71 -0.29 -1.77
N MET A 201 -3.39 0.11 -0.57
CA MET A 201 -3.68 1.43 -0.04
C MET A 201 -2.40 2.06 0.53
N ALA A 202 -1.93 3.14 -0.09
CA ALA A 202 -0.78 3.90 0.37
C ALA A 202 -1.27 5.13 1.14
N VAL A 203 -0.95 5.19 2.42
CA VAL A 203 -1.22 6.35 3.30
C VAL A 203 0.01 7.25 3.26
N ILE A 204 -0.19 8.53 3.02
CA ILE A 204 0.91 9.47 2.89
C ILE A 204 0.67 10.67 3.79
N ASP A 205 1.59 10.91 4.68
CA ASP A 205 1.71 12.14 5.46
C ASP A 205 2.96 12.89 5.00
N SER A 206 2.95 14.21 5.06
CA SER A 206 4.05 14.98 4.50
C SER A 206 4.27 16.30 5.22
N PHE A 207 5.51 16.76 5.18
CA PHE A 207 5.88 18.08 5.70
C PHE A 207 7.08 18.65 4.93
N THR A 208 7.23 19.96 4.99
CA THR A 208 8.43 20.65 4.52
C THR A 208 9.46 20.74 5.64
N ALA A 209 10.73 20.57 5.30
CA ALA A 209 11.83 20.69 6.24
C ALA A 209 12.95 21.58 5.71
N PRO A 210 13.69 22.27 6.59
CA PRO A 210 14.89 22.96 6.20
C PRO A 210 15.95 21.96 5.69
N PRO A 211 16.95 22.42 4.94
CA PRO A 211 18.07 21.57 4.50
C PRO A 211 18.72 20.82 5.67
N GLY A 212 19.07 19.56 5.44
CA GLY A 212 19.69 18.74 6.48
C GLY A 212 19.53 17.25 6.20
N THR A 213 20.01 16.45 7.14
CA THR A 213 19.92 14.98 7.10
C THR A 213 18.91 14.49 8.11
N PHE A 214 18.10 13.55 7.69
CA PHE A 214 17.22 12.77 8.55
C PHE A 214 17.78 11.37 8.72
N SER A 215 17.59 10.76 9.88
CA SER A 215 17.86 9.35 10.10
C SER A 215 16.58 8.60 10.43
N TRP A 216 16.42 7.43 9.82
CA TRP A 216 15.28 6.55 10.00
C TRP A 216 15.73 5.14 10.34
N ASP A 217 15.36 4.65 11.52
CA ASP A 217 15.76 3.32 12.01
C ASP A 217 14.63 2.25 11.86
N GLY A 218 13.54 2.57 11.16
CA GLY A 218 12.37 1.72 11.02
C GLY A 218 11.27 2.00 12.03
N ARG A 219 11.55 2.83 13.07
CA ARG A 219 10.59 3.17 14.14
C ARG A 219 10.59 4.65 14.49
N VAL A 220 11.74 5.28 14.53
CA VAL A 220 11.88 6.67 14.96
C VAL A 220 12.57 7.47 13.86
N LEU A 221 11.90 8.52 13.42
CA LEU A 221 12.45 9.53 12.53
C LEU A 221 13.16 10.58 13.37
N ARG A 222 14.41 10.90 13.03
CA ARG A 222 15.18 11.95 13.72
C ARG A 222 15.74 12.96 12.73
N GLN A 223 15.73 14.22 13.13
CA GLN A 223 16.44 15.30 12.44
C GLN A 223 17.53 15.81 13.36
N GLN A 224 18.79 15.78 12.93
CA GLN A 224 19.94 16.18 13.74
C GLN A 224 19.94 15.53 15.15
N GLY A 225 19.61 14.23 15.21
CA GLY A 225 19.53 13.45 16.44
C GLY A 225 18.24 13.67 17.29
N ARG A 226 17.41 14.66 16.99
CA ARG A 226 16.15 14.92 17.71
C ARG A 226 14.99 14.16 17.06
N PRO A 227 14.14 13.49 17.86
CA PRO A 227 12.96 12.84 17.33
C PRO A 227 12.03 13.83 16.63
N VAL A 228 11.48 13.43 15.49
CA VAL A 228 10.43 14.14 14.77
C VAL A 228 9.12 13.41 15.04
N ASP A 229 8.13 14.13 15.52
CA ASP A 229 6.80 13.57 15.78
C ASP A 229 6.06 13.36 14.46
N TYR A 230 5.56 12.14 14.28
CA TYR A 230 4.70 11.76 13.16
C TYR A 230 3.70 10.69 13.59
N ARG A 231 2.46 10.80 13.13
CA ARG A 231 1.36 9.91 13.56
C ARG A 231 1.01 8.81 12.55
N MET A 232 1.83 8.62 11.52
CA MET A 232 1.59 7.70 10.42
C MET A 232 1.22 6.28 10.87
N GLY A 233 1.85 5.78 11.94
CA GLY A 233 1.54 4.45 12.47
C GLY A 233 0.11 4.28 12.97
N ALA A 234 -0.50 5.34 13.51
CA ALA A 234 -1.92 5.34 13.92
C ALA A 234 -2.81 5.31 12.67
N SER A 235 -2.57 6.19 11.70
CA SER A 235 -3.34 6.28 10.46
C SER A 235 -3.33 4.95 9.68
N VAL A 236 -2.17 4.28 9.60
CA VAL A 236 -2.05 2.96 8.95
C VAL A 236 -2.86 1.91 9.69
N ARG A 237 -2.84 1.89 11.03
CA ARG A 237 -3.63 0.93 11.83
C ARG A 237 -5.13 1.13 11.64
N VAL A 238 -5.60 2.37 11.77
CA VAL A 238 -7.02 2.71 11.60
C VAL A 238 -7.51 2.28 10.22
N LEU A 239 -6.77 2.65 9.17
CA LEU A 239 -7.13 2.24 7.80
C LEU A 239 -7.03 0.73 7.59
N GLN A 240 -6.08 0.04 8.21
CA GLN A 240 -5.99 -1.42 8.13
C GLN A 240 -7.16 -2.13 8.82
N GLU A 241 -7.67 -1.56 9.92
CA GLU A 241 -8.87 -2.06 10.61
C GLU A 241 -10.15 -1.78 9.81
N MET A 242 -10.26 -0.58 9.23
CA MET A 242 -11.40 -0.21 8.38
C MET A 242 -11.44 -0.98 7.06
N PHE A 243 -10.29 -1.34 6.50
CA PHE A 243 -10.14 -2.01 5.21
C PHE A 243 -9.31 -3.29 5.33
N PRO A 244 -9.81 -4.32 6.04
CA PRO A 244 -9.07 -5.57 6.28
C PRO A 244 -8.75 -6.33 4.99
N GLU A 245 -9.53 -6.10 3.92
CA GLU A 245 -9.28 -6.64 2.59
C GLU A 245 -8.12 -5.98 1.86
N CYS A 246 -7.69 -4.78 2.28
CA CYS A 246 -6.60 -4.04 1.65
C CYS A 246 -5.27 -4.24 2.37
N ASN A 247 -4.18 -4.18 1.62
CA ASN A 247 -2.85 -4.03 2.19
C ASN A 247 -2.53 -2.54 2.32
N VAL A 248 -2.47 -2.08 3.56
CA VAL A 248 -2.21 -0.67 3.89
C VAL A 248 -0.76 -0.50 4.31
N ALA A 249 -0.07 0.45 3.68
CA ALA A 249 1.29 0.85 4.06
C ALA A 249 1.41 2.38 4.10
N GLY A 250 2.33 2.89 4.93
CA GLY A 250 2.50 4.31 5.17
C GLY A 250 3.76 4.90 4.54
N TRP A 251 3.68 6.16 4.12
CA TRP A 251 4.82 6.97 3.66
C TRP A 251 4.86 8.30 4.38
N VAL A 252 5.98 8.60 5.02
CA VAL A 252 6.30 9.95 5.49
C VAL A 252 7.14 10.62 4.42
N LEU A 253 6.57 11.58 3.71
CA LEU A 253 7.22 12.29 2.63
C LEU A 253 7.76 13.64 3.13
N ILE A 254 9.08 13.80 3.07
CA ILE A 254 9.75 15.02 3.50
C ILE A 254 10.14 15.85 2.26
N HIS A 255 9.61 17.06 2.19
CA HIS A 255 9.96 18.02 1.15
C HIS A 255 11.09 18.93 1.63
N GLY A 256 12.18 18.96 0.89
CA GLY A 256 13.24 19.94 1.03
C GLY A 256 13.04 21.22 0.22
N ALA A 257 14.13 21.82 -0.19
CA ALA A 257 14.11 22.97 -1.09
C ALA A 257 13.47 22.61 -2.44
N PRO A 258 12.74 23.56 -3.07
CA PRO A 258 12.00 23.27 -4.32
C PRO A 258 12.86 22.85 -5.51
N ASP A 259 14.12 23.26 -5.53
CA ASP A 259 15.09 23.00 -6.59
C ASP A 259 15.76 21.63 -6.51
N ASN A 260 15.63 20.94 -5.37
CA ASN A 260 16.22 19.61 -5.18
C ASN A 260 15.21 18.60 -4.62
N PRO A 261 14.55 17.80 -5.46
CA PRO A 261 13.58 16.80 -5.01
C PRO A 261 14.20 15.64 -4.21
N PHE A 262 15.54 15.46 -4.27
CA PHE A 262 16.26 14.45 -3.51
C PHE A 262 16.71 14.94 -2.13
N ALA A 263 16.50 16.21 -1.80
CA ALA A 263 16.62 16.72 -0.44
C ALA A 263 15.30 16.57 0.33
N PRO A 264 15.36 16.34 1.65
CA PRO A 264 16.56 16.07 2.43
C PRO A 264 17.12 14.66 2.20
N VAL A 265 18.35 14.45 2.61
CA VAL A 265 18.96 13.11 2.66
C VAL A 265 18.37 12.34 3.83
N ILE A 266 17.98 11.08 3.58
CA ILE A 266 17.42 10.19 4.59
C ILE A 266 18.40 9.03 4.77
N ASP A 267 19.12 9.05 5.88
CA ASP A 267 20.05 8.00 6.28
C ASP A 267 19.29 6.85 6.93
N VAL A 268 19.63 5.65 6.53
CA VAL A 268 19.14 4.40 7.13
C VAL A 268 20.34 3.56 7.56
N PRO A 269 20.25 2.78 8.65
CA PRO A 269 21.34 1.94 9.12
C PRO A 269 21.83 0.98 8.04
N GLN A 270 23.11 0.63 8.09
CA GLN A 270 23.68 -0.41 7.24
C GLN A 270 22.93 -1.73 7.47
N GLY A 271 22.54 -2.39 6.38
CA GLY A 271 21.75 -3.62 6.45
C GLY A 271 20.24 -3.41 6.62
N PHE A 272 19.77 -2.15 6.67
CA PHE A 272 18.34 -1.87 6.66
C PHE A 272 17.72 -2.29 5.33
N ASP A 273 16.87 -3.29 5.39
CA ASP A 273 16.14 -3.76 4.19
C ASP A 273 15.01 -2.78 3.85
N ARG A 274 15.23 -1.94 2.85
CA ARG A 274 14.21 -1.00 2.33
C ARG A 274 13.07 -1.72 1.60
N SER A 275 13.25 -2.99 1.25
CA SER A 275 12.23 -3.83 0.63
C SER A 275 11.45 -4.66 1.66
N ALA A 276 11.94 -4.74 2.91
CA ALA A 276 11.21 -5.38 3.99
C ALA A 276 9.85 -4.68 4.16
N PRO A 277 8.78 -5.45 4.33
CA PRO A 277 7.45 -4.89 4.56
C PRO A 277 7.42 -4.18 5.91
N GLY A 278 7.86 -2.93 5.92
CA GLY A 278 7.67 -2.01 7.03
C GLY A 278 6.33 -1.33 6.91
N LEU A 279 5.63 -1.14 8.02
CA LEU A 279 4.37 -0.40 8.04
C LEU A 279 4.53 1.04 7.55
N VAL A 280 5.72 1.63 7.73
CA VAL A 280 6.01 3.02 7.38
C VAL A 280 7.37 3.13 6.68
N GLN A 281 7.40 3.86 5.58
CA GLN A 281 8.61 4.25 4.87
C GLN A 281 8.81 5.76 4.95
N VAL A 282 10.06 6.22 5.09
CA VAL A 282 10.42 7.64 5.02
C VAL A 282 11.12 7.92 3.71
N VAL A 283 10.61 8.89 2.96
CA VAL A 283 11.07 9.19 1.59
C VAL A 283 11.17 10.69 1.37
N ASN A 284 11.96 11.10 0.38
CA ASN A 284 11.94 12.45 -0.18
C ASN A 284 11.14 12.51 -1.47
N ALA A 285 10.89 13.71 -1.99
CA ALA A 285 10.07 13.90 -3.19
C ALA A 285 10.63 13.17 -4.44
N GLY A 286 11.97 13.07 -4.56
CA GLY A 286 12.62 12.40 -5.68
C GLY A 286 12.44 10.89 -5.72
N THR A 287 12.15 10.26 -4.58
CA THR A 287 11.98 8.81 -4.46
C THR A 287 10.54 8.37 -4.24
N ALA A 288 9.68 9.28 -3.75
CA ALA A 288 8.30 8.99 -3.33
C ALA A 288 7.46 8.33 -4.42
N VAL A 289 7.34 8.97 -5.58
CA VAL A 289 6.48 8.48 -6.68
C VAL A 289 6.86 7.05 -7.09
N ARG A 290 8.16 6.78 -7.20
CA ARG A 290 8.66 5.45 -7.60
C ARG A 290 8.33 4.39 -6.56
N THR A 291 8.54 4.68 -5.26
CA THR A 291 8.31 3.69 -4.19
C THR A 291 6.84 3.41 -3.99
N ILE A 292 6.00 4.46 -3.97
CA ILE A 292 4.55 4.34 -3.87
C ILE A 292 3.98 3.58 -5.07
N ARG A 293 4.37 3.97 -6.29
CA ARG A 293 3.95 3.28 -7.51
C ARG A 293 4.33 1.80 -7.49
N SER A 294 5.56 1.47 -7.10
CA SER A 294 6.03 0.08 -7.00
C SER A 294 5.20 -0.73 -6.01
N PHE A 295 4.83 -0.14 -4.87
CA PHE A 295 3.94 -0.78 -3.90
C PHE A 295 2.55 -1.02 -4.49
N LEU A 296 1.91 -0.01 -5.05
CA LEU A 296 0.57 -0.14 -5.63
C LEU A 296 0.53 -1.16 -6.78
N ALA A 297 1.53 -1.14 -7.66
CA ALA A 297 1.61 -2.03 -8.82
C ALA A 297 1.91 -3.50 -8.45
N SER A 298 2.54 -3.75 -7.31
CA SER A 298 2.85 -5.12 -6.86
C SER A 298 1.65 -5.88 -6.29
N GLY A 299 0.48 -5.24 -6.17
CA GLY A 299 -0.75 -5.86 -5.69
C GLY A 299 -1.39 -6.84 -6.68
N PRO A 300 -2.40 -7.60 -6.23
CA PRO A 300 -3.02 -8.64 -7.05
C PRO A 300 -3.82 -8.12 -8.24
N SER A 301 -4.31 -6.89 -8.20
CA SER A 301 -5.17 -6.30 -9.23
C SER A 301 -4.86 -4.82 -9.43
N PRO A 302 -3.64 -4.45 -9.86
CA PRO A 302 -3.19 -3.06 -9.88
C PRO A 302 -4.00 -2.17 -10.84
N GLY A 303 -4.57 -2.73 -11.92
CA GLY A 303 -5.41 -2.01 -12.89
C GLY A 303 -6.88 -1.89 -12.52
N VAL A 304 -7.28 -2.29 -11.29
CA VAL A 304 -8.69 -2.34 -10.87
C VAL A 304 -9.02 -1.24 -9.87
N VAL A 305 -10.17 -0.61 -10.06
CA VAL A 305 -10.81 0.28 -9.07
C VAL A 305 -11.86 -0.51 -8.31
N GLN A 306 -11.63 -0.74 -7.02
CA GLN A 306 -12.56 -1.43 -6.12
C GLN A 306 -13.64 -0.45 -5.67
N LEU A 307 -14.81 -0.47 -6.30
CA LEU A 307 -15.88 0.49 -6.01
C LEU A 307 -16.37 0.46 -4.54
N PRO A 308 -16.55 -0.70 -3.89
CA PRO A 308 -16.96 -0.73 -2.49
C PRO A 308 -15.91 -0.15 -1.53
N VAL A 309 -14.61 -0.38 -1.82
CA VAL A 309 -13.51 0.19 -1.04
C VAL A 309 -13.46 1.70 -1.24
N LEU A 310 -13.54 2.14 -2.51
CA LEU A 310 -13.56 3.56 -2.84
C LEU A 310 -14.75 4.28 -2.19
N ALA A 311 -15.95 3.69 -2.20
CA ALA A 311 -17.15 4.26 -1.56
C ALA A 311 -16.93 4.51 -0.07
N ARG A 312 -16.42 3.53 0.66
CA ARG A 312 -16.13 3.67 2.10
C ARG A 312 -15.03 4.69 2.38
N LEU A 313 -14.02 4.73 1.51
CA LEU A 313 -12.92 5.70 1.64
C LEU A 313 -13.42 7.14 1.40
N LEU A 314 -14.29 7.35 0.43
CA LEU A 314 -14.90 8.66 0.17
C LEU A 314 -15.84 9.08 1.29
N ALA A 315 -16.64 8.15 1.84
CA ALA A 315 -17.50 8.44 2.99
C ALA A 315 -16.70 8.85 4.23
N ALA A 316 -15.53 8.24 4.45
CA ALA A 316 -14.62 8.62 5.53
C ALA A 316 -13.93 9.99 5.31
N ALA A 317 -13.91 10.50 4.09
CA ALA A 317 -13.35 11.82 3.77
C ALA A 317 -14.38 12.96 3.88
N GLU A 318 -15.67 12.63 3.93
CA GLU A 318 -16.78 13.60 4.04
C GLU A 318 -17.28 13.77 5.48
N SER A 319 -16.77 12.95 6.41
CA SER A 319 -17.14 12.97 7.84
C SER A 319 -16.40 14.05 8.59
#